data_f4f1ca6a91f7c22f45f0fe80a15c6b28
#
_entry.id   f4f1ca6a91f7c22f45f0fe80a15c6b28
#
_cell.length_a   1.000
_cell.length_b   1.000
_cell.length_c   1.000
_cell.angle_alpha   90.00
_cell.angle_beta   90.00
_cell.angle_gamma   90.00
#
_symmetry.space_group_name_H-M   'P 1'
#
loop_
_entity.id
_entity.type
_entity.pdbx_description
1 polymer ?
#
loop_
_entity_poly.entity_id
_entity_poly.type
_entity_poly.pdbx_seq_one_letter_code
_entity_poly.pdbx_strand_id
1 'polypeptide(L)'
;MPEQLVPAPPVAAMAEALSGVPGVVGVLLGGSRARGTHRPDSDWDLGVYYRGAPDTAALAALAEEATGAPVEVAGPGGWGPWVNGGAWLDVGGARVDWILRDLDRVLRVWEDCAAGRYEVGIQPGHPLGFWSPAYPGEVALGRVLADPSGELAALRERTRVYPEPLRAALTGAAWEADFLVVNARKSAAAGDVLHAALCLSRAIGVLAQSLHAHHRVWCLNEKGALAAADALPGTPPGFRARAEAVLAGLGDPANAVEAAAGLVAEVRERLG
;
A
#
# COMPACT_ATOMS: atom_id res chain seq x y z
N MET A 1 28.56 -1.14 20.51
CA MET A 1 28.02 -2.45 20.94
C MET A 1 27.60 -3.17 19.66
N PRO A 2 27.95 -4.45 19.43
CA PRO A 2 27.43 -5.16 18.28
C PRO A 2 25.89 -5.22 18.42
N GLU A 3 25.19 -4.79 17.39
CA GLU A 3 23.75 -4.90 17.25
C GLU A 3 23.40 -6.39 17.36
N GLN A 4 22.71 -6.79 18.42
CA GLN A 4 22.25 -8.15 18.56
C GLN A 4 21.28 -8.42 17.44
N LEU A 5 21.64 -9.27 16.50
CA LEU A 5 20.77 -9.73 15.42
C LEU A 5 19.56 -10.42 16.07
N VAL A 6 18.40 -9.77 15.99
CA VAL A 6 17.13 -10.37 16.40
C VAL A 6 16.89 -11.59 15.51
N PRO A 7 16.67 -12.79 16.07
CA PRO A 7 16.43 -13.97 15.26
C PRO A 7 15.14 -13.82 14.44
N ALA A 8 15.14 -14.39 13.24
CA ALA A 8 13.95 -14.36 12.39
C ALA A 8 12.81 -15.14 13.10
N PRO A 9 11.58 -14.57 13.20
CA PRO A 9 10.46 -15.27 13.81
C PRO A 9 10.07 -16.51 12.96
N PRO A 10 9.42 -17.51 13.55
CA PRO A 10 9.05 -18.75 12.84
C PRO A 10 7.83 -18.55 11.94
N VAL A 11 7.92 -17.61 10.96
CA VAL A 11 6.78 -17.20 10.13
C VAL A 11 6.12 -18.33 9.33
N ALA A 12 6.87 -19.38 8.98
CA ALA A 12 6.31 -20.53 8.27
C ALA A 12 5.38 -21.36 9.20
N ALA A 13 5.85 -21.67 10.41
CA ALA A 13 5.04 -22.36 11.43
C ALA A 13 3.83 -21.51 11.85
N MET A 14 4.02 -20.22 12.01
CA MET A 14 2.95 -19.27 12.31
C MET A 14 1.90 -19.24 11.20
N ALA A 15 2.30 -19.23 9.92
CA ALA A 15 1.38 -19.25 8.79
C ALA A 15 0.59 -20.58 8.72
N GLU A 16 1.21 -21.68 9.02
CA GLU A 16 0.55 -22.99 9.12
C GLU A 16 -0.50 -22.99 10.24
N ALA A 17 -0.14 -22.54 11.44
CA ALA A 17 -1.08 -22.41 12.55
C ALA A 17 -2.26 -21.48 12.23
N LEU A 18 -2.00 -20.32 11.63
CA LEU A 18 -3.04 -19.38 11.22
C LEU A 18 -3.99 -20.00 10.17
N SER A 19 -3.48 -20.80 9.25
CA SER A 19 -4.33 -21.46 8.24
C SER A 19 -5.26 -22.53 8.83
N GLY A 20 -5.00 -22.99 10.04
CA GLY A 20 -5.89 -23.87 10.80
C GLY A 20 -7.03 -23.16 11.52
N VAL A 21 -7.02 -21.84 11.60
CA VAL A 21 -8.07 -21.06 12.29
C VAL A 21 -9.36 -21.06 11.45
N PRO A 22 -10.53 -21.35 12.05
CA PRO A 22 -11.81 -21.29 11.34
C PRO A 22 -12.02 -19.95 10.61
N GLY A 23 -12.38 -20.03 9.33
CA GLY A 23 -12.57 -18.88 8.47
C GLY A 23 -11.31 -18.39 7.75
N VAL A 24 -10.11 -18.74 8.20
CA VAL A 24 -8.87 -18.43 7.46
C VAL A 24 -8.70 -19.39 6.27
N VAL A 25 -8.42 -18.82 5.12
CA VAL A 25 -8.27 -19.53 3.83
C VAL A 25 -6.79 -19.74 3.49
N GLY A 26 -5.94 -18.78 3.90
CA GLY A 26 -4.50 -18.88 3.68
C GLY A 26 -3.74 -17.67 4.19
N VAL A 27 -2.42 -17.74 4.13
CA VAL A 27 -1.50 -16.73 4.64
C VAL A 27 -0.45 -16.38 3.60
N LEU A 28 -0.20 -15.08 3.44
CA LEU A 28 0.74 -14.53 2.48
C LEU A 28 1.74 -13.63 3.22
N LEU A 29 3.03 -13.80 2.95
CA LEU A 29 4.04 -12.83 3.36
C LEU A 29 3.99 -11.66 2.39
N GLY A 30 3.80 -10.47 2.94
CA GLY A 30 3.74 -9.19 2.23
C GLY A 30 4.97 -8.32 2.45
N GLY A 31 4.78 -7.03 2.24
CA GLY A 31 5.71 -5.97 2.60
C GLY A 31 7.07 -6.04 1.90
N SER A 32 8.04 -5.42 2.53
CA SER A 32 9.41 -5.33 2.01
C SER A 32 10.14 -6.68 2.01
N ARG A 33 9.79 -7.57 2.95
CA ARG A 33 10.41 -8.90 3.06
C ARG A 33 10.01 -9.83 1.92
N ALA A 34 8.77 -9.77 1.46
CA ALA A 34 8.33 -10.52 0.29
C ALA A 34 9.06 -10.08 -0.99
N ARG A 35 9.35 -8.78 -1.09
CA ARG A 35 10.00 -8.16 -2.25
C ARG A 35 11.53 -8.21 -2.22
N GLY A 36 12.15 -8.66 -1.11
CA GLY A 36 13.61 -8.67 -0.94
C GLY A 36 14.23 -7.27 -0.78
N THR A 37 13.43 -6.24 -0.45
CA THR A 37 13.87 -4.85 -0.27
C THR A 37 13.92 -4.41 1.19
N HIS A 38 13.81 -5.36 2.10
CA HIS A 38 13.76 -5.13 3.54
C HIS A 38 15.15 -4.77 4.11
N ARG A 39 15.12 -4.02 5.20
CA ARG A 39 16.25 -3.81 6.12
C ARG A 39 16.18 -4.82 7.25
N PRO A 40 17.25 -5.02 8.03
CA PRO A 40 17.24 -5.94 9.18
C PRO A 40 16.10 -5.67 10.17
N ASP A 41 15.77 -4.40 10.39
CA ASP A 41 14.75 -3.90 11.30
C ASP A 41 13.33 -3.82 10.70
N SER A 42 13.14 -4.27 9.46
CA SER A 42 11.82 -4.25 8.81
C SER A 42 10.86 -5.26 9.45
N ASP A 43 9.60 -4.90 9.53
CA ASP A 43 8.51 -5.74 10.03
C ASP A 43 8.28 -6.97 9.13
N TRP A 44 7.60 -7.98 9.67
CA TRP A 44 7.11 -9.15 8.96
C TRP A 44 5.61 -9.00 8.74
N ASP A 45 5.21 -8.63 7.53
CA ASP A 45 3.81 -8.41 7.18
C ASP A 45 3.15 -9.72 6.73
N LEU A 46 2.25 -10.28 7.53
CA LEU A 46 1.47 -11.48 7.20
C LEU A 46 0.04 -11.09 6.84
N GLY A 47 -0.32 -11.17 5.59
CA GLY A 47 -1.69 -11.09 5.13
C GLY A 47 -2.43 -12.38 5.50
N VAL A 48 -3.40 -12.29 6.42
CA VAL A 48 -4.27 -13.39 6.84
C VAL A 48 -5.57 -13.31 6.05
N TYR A 49 -5.69 -14.14 5.03
CA TYR A 49 -6.84 -14.15 4.13
C TYR A 49 -7.95 -15.02 4.70
N TYR A 50 -9.16 -14.49 4.76
CA TYR A 50 -10.31 -15.16 5.33
C TYR A 50 -11.56 -15.03 4.48
N ARG A 51 -12.57 -15.87 4.74
CA ARG A 51 -13.94 -15.76 4.23
C ARG A 51 -14.96 -15.74 5.37
N GLY A 52 -16.03 -15.01 5.18
CA GLY A 52 -17.05 -14.82 6.21
C GLY A 52 -16.52 -14.03 7.41
N ALA A 53 -16.37 -14.67 8.54
CA ALA A 53 -15.80 -14.08 9.75
C ALA A 53 -14.69 -15.00 10.28
N PRO A 54 -13.46 -14.52 10.44
CA PRO A 54 -12.40 -15.31 11.08
C PRO A 54 -12.66 -15.42 12.58
N ASP A 55 -12.29 -16.55 13.17
CA ASP A 55 -12.34 -16.72 14.63
C ASP A 55 -11.27 -15.86 15.31
N THR A 56 -11.64 -14.66 15.74
CA THR A 56 -10.73 -13.71 16.39
C THR A 56 -10.24 -14.18 17.75
N ALA A 57 -11.00 -15.03 18.45
CA ALA A 57 -10.56 -15.61 19.72
C ALA A 57 -9.45 -16.65 19.49
N ALA A 58 -9.59 -17.49 18.48
CA ALA A 58 -8.53 -18.42 18.09
C ALA A 58 -7.28 -17.67 17.58
N LEU A 59 -7.44 -16.59 16.82
CA LEU A 59 -6.32 -15.72 16.43
C LEU A 59 -5.62 -15.11 17.65
N ALA A 60 -6.36 -14.64 18.65
CA ALA A 60 -5.79 -14.07 19.88
C ALA A 60 -5.01 -15.13 20.67
N ALA A 61 -5.53 -16.36 20.77
CA ALA A 61 -4.82 -17.46 21.43
C ALA A 61 -3.48 -17.79 20.74
N LEU A 62 -3.45 -17.83 19.41
CA LEU A 62 -2.21 -18.03 18.65
C LEU A 62 -1.24 -16.86 18.80
N ALA A 63 -1.74 -15.62 18.88
CA ALA A 63 -0.91 -14.43 19.11
C ALA A 63 -0.27 -14.48 20.52
N GLU A 64 -1.04 -14.86 21.53
CA GLU A 64 -0.53 -15.04 22.90
C GLU A 64 0.51 -16.16 22.98
N GLU A 65 0.29 -17.30 22.32
CA GLU A 65 1.27 -18.38 22.22
C GLU A 65 2.59 -17.90 21.56
N ALA A 66 2.49 -17.13 20.49
CA ALA A 66 3.65 -16.64 19.75
C ALA A 66 4.47 -15.58 20.50
N THR A 67 3.82 -14.75 21.33
CA THR A 67 4.45 -13.63 22.02
C THR A 67 4.75 -13.91 23.50
N GLY A 68 4.06 -14.89 24.08
CA GLY A 68 4.09 -15.18 25.54
C GLY A 68 3.28 -14.17 26.37
N ALA A 69 2.46 -13.32 25.75
CA ALA A 69 1.63 -12.32 26.44
C ALA A 69 0.32 -12.09 25.68
N PRO A 70 -0.78 -11.69 26.36
CA PRO A 70 -2.03 -11.37 25.70
C PRO A 70 -1.86 -10.29 24.63
N VAL A 71 -2.42 -10.52 23.43
CA VAL A 71 -2.40 -9.60 22.29
C VAL A 71 -3.83 -9.32 21.86
N GLU A 72 -4.16 -8.04 21.69
CA GLU A 72 -5.44 -7.64 21.12
C GLU A 72 -5.44 -7.91 19.60
N VAL A 73 -6.43 -8.69 19.15
CA VAL A 73 -6.69 -8.89 17.72
C VAL A 73 -7.90 -8.07 17.31
N ALA A 74 -7.68 -7.04 16.51
CA ALA A 74 -8.75 -6.26 15.90
C ALA A 74 -9.44 -7.09 14.82
N GLY A 75 -10.72 -7.38 15.03
CA GLY A 75 -11.54 -8.09 14.05
C GLY A 75 -11.80 -7.28 12.78
N PRO A 76 -12.58 -7.86 11.83
CA PRO A 76 -12.93 -7.17 10.59
C PRO A 76 -13.56 -5.79 10.83
N GLY A 77 -13.00 -4.75 10.19
CA GLY A 77 -13.40 -3.36 10.34
C GLY A 77 -12.76 -2.62 11.52
N GLY A 78 -12.08 -3.32 12.44
CA GLY A 78 -11.50 -2.73 13.66
C GLY A 78 -10.41 -1.69 13.37
N TRP A 79 -9.72 -1.80 12.26
CA TRP A 79 -8.71 -0.82 11.80
C TRP A 79 -9.21 0.09 10.68
N GLY A 80 -10.52 0.14 10.47
CA GLY A 80 -11.16 0.92 9.42
C GLY A 80 -11.55 0.09 8.20
N PRO A 81 -12.19 0.74 7.21
CA PRO A 81 -12.91 0.02 6.15
C PRO A 81 -12.00 -0.68 5.14
N TRP A 82 -10.71 -0.29 5.04
CA TRP A 82 -9.82 -0.79 3.99
C TRP A 82 -8.70 -1.68 4.52
N VAL A 83 -7.98 -1.27 5.56
CA VAL A 83 -6.96 -2.13 6.18
C VAL A 83 -7.60 -3.28 6.93
N ASN A 84 -8.84 -3.10 7.38
CA ASN A 84 -9.73 -4.09 7.94
C ASN A 84 -9.46 -4.40 9.42
N GLY A 85 -8.45 -5.19 9.76
CA GLY A 85 -8.10 -5.55 11.13
C GLY A 85 -6.82 -6.37 11.17
N GLY A 86 -6.49 -6.89 12.35
CA GLY A 86 -5.29 -7.68 12.54
C GLY A 86 -4.69 -7.57 13.93
N ALA A 87 -3.41 -7.84 14.07
CA ALA A 87 -2.65 -7.72 15.30
C ALA A 87 -1.21 -7.28 15.03
N TRP A 88 -0.63 -6.55 15.98
CA TRP A 88 0.79 -6.22 16.02
C TRP A 88 1.47 -7.04 17.09
N LEU A 89 2.44 -7.85 16.70
CA LEU A 89 3.12 -8.78 17.59
C LEU A 89 4.60 -8.42 17.72
N ASP A 90 5.15 -8.66 18.90
CA ASP A 90 6.60 -8.77 19.13
C ASP A 90 6.92 -10.23 19.42
N VAL A 91 7.63 -10.87 18.51
CA VAL A 91 8.02 -12.28 18.62
C VAL A 91 9.52 -12.36 18.79
N GLY A 92 9.97 -12.41 20.04
CA GLY A 92 11.40 -12.47 20.38
C GLY A 92 12.18 -11.24 19.90
N GLY A 93 11.56 -10.05 19.91
CA GLY A 93 12.13 -8.78 19.46
C GLY A 93 11.92 -8.51 17.96
N ALA A 94 11.32 -9.43 17.22
CA ALA A 94 10.93 -9.22 15.83
C ALA A 94 9.47 -8.75 15.74
N ARG A 95 9.22 -7.65 15.03
CA ARG A 95 7.85 -7.16 14.79
C ARG A 95 7.19 -7.97 13.69
N VAL A 96 6.00 -8.50 13.99
CA VAL A 96 5.18 -9.28 13.06
C VAL A 96 3.78 -8.69 13.03
N ASP A 97 3.35 -8.24 11.87
CA ASP A 97 2.03 -7.68 11.64
C ASP A 97 1.13 -8.71 10.99
N TRP A 98 0.03 -9.06 11.63
CA TRP A 98 -1.05 -9.82 10.99
C TRP A 98 -2.07 -8.83 10.45
N ILE A 99 -2.37 -8.93 9.16
CA ILE A 99 -3.29 -8.03 8.48
C ILE A 99 -4.41 -8.86 7.88
N LEU A 100 -5.63 -8.69 8.41
CA LEU A 100 -6.80 -9.42 7.94
C LEU A 100 -7.22 -8.96 6.54
N ARG A 101 -7.47 -9.91 5.64
CA ARG A 101 -7.92 -9.65 4.27
C ARG A 101 -9.12 -10.52 3.92
N ASP A 102 -10.27 -9.89 3.70
CA ASP A 102 -11.46 -10.56 3.15
C ASP A 102 -11.17 -10.98 1.70
N LEU A 103 -11.02 -12.29 1.46
CA LEU A 103 -10.67 -12.83 0.15
C LEU A 103 -11.74 -12.52 -0.90
N ASP A 104 -13.01 -12.54 -0.54
CA ASP A 104 -14.09 -12.23 -1.47
C ASP A 104 -14.04 -10.76 -1.89
N ARG A 105 -13.67 -9.86 -0.98
CA ARG A 105 -13.42 -8.45 -1.32
C ARG A 105 -12.20 -8.31 -2.24
N VAL A 106 -11.11 -9.00 -1.94
CA VAL A 106 -9.90 -8.97 -2.80
C VAL A 106 -10.20 -9.46 -4.21
N LEU A 107 -10.99 -10.52 -4.33
CA LEU A 107 -11.43 -11.05 -5.63
C LEU A 107 -12.31 -10.04 -6.39
N ARG A 108 -13.29 -9.42 -5.73
CA ARG A 108 -14.11 -8.36 -6.36
C ARG A 108 -13.26 -7.20 -6.85
N VAL A 109 -12.31 -6.73 -6.02
CA VAL A 109 -11.41 -5.64 -6.42
C VAL A 109 -10.51 -6.05 -7.58
N TRP A 110 -10.07 -7.30 -7.64
CA TRP A 110 -9.34 -7.81 -8.80
C TRP A 110 -10.18 -7.72 -10.09
N GLU A 111 -11.45 -8.15 -10.05
CA GLU A 111 -12.35 -8.05 -11.21
C GLU A 111 -12.60 -6.58 -11.61
N ASP A 112 -12.72 -5.68 -10.63
CA ASP A 112 -12.82 -4.25 -10.89
C ASP A 112 -11.55 -3.71 -11.57
N CYS A 113 -10.37 -4.05 -11.06
CA CYS A 113 -9.10 -3.68 -11.68
C CYS A 113 -8.98 -4.21 -13.12
N ALA A 114 -9.39 -5.47 -13.35
CA ALA A 114 -9.40 -6.07 -14.69
C ALA A 114 -10.32 -5.33 -15.66
N ALA A 115 -11.37 -4.68 -15.15
CA ALA A 115 -12.31 -3.86 -15.90
C ALA A 115 -11.96 -2.34 -15.91
N GLY A 116 -10.81 -1.95 -15.36
CA GLY A 116 -10.37 -0.54 -15.30
C GLY A 116 -11.06 0.29 -14.22
N ARG A 117 -11.69 -0.34 -13.25
CA ARG A 117 -12.32 0.33 -12.11
C ARG A 117 -11.44 0.21 -10.87
N TYR A 118 -11.43 1.28 -10.07
CA TYR A 118 -10.78 1.30 -8.76
C TYR A 118 -11.46 2.33 -7.86
N GLU A 119 -11.21 2.23 -6.57
CA GLU A 119 -11.71 3.15 -5.56
C GLU A 119 -10.55 3.72 -4.74
N VAL A 120 -10.74 4.93 -4.22
CA VAL A 120 -9.85 5.55 -3.23
C VAL A 120 -10.67 5.88 -2.01
N GLY A 121 -10.41 5.21 -0.91
CA GLY A 121 -11.19 5.33 0.31
C GLY A 121 -10.43 5.98 1.47
N ILE A 122 -11.17 6.59 2.38
CA ILE A 122 -10.59 7.14 3.61
C ILE A 122 -10.20 5.97 4.52
N GLN A 123 -8.95 5.97 4.97
CA GLN A 123 -8.41 4.95 5.84
C GLN A 123 -7.39 5.56 6.79
N PRO A 124 -7.51 5.35 8.13
CA PRO A 124 -6.46 5.73 9.07
C PRO A 124 -5.09 5.16 8.67
N GLY A 125 -4.05 6.00 8.73
CA GLY A 125 -2.71 5.61 8.29
C GLY A 125 -2.43 5.79 6.80
N HIS A 126 -3.44 6.13 5.98
CA HIS A 126 -3.30 6.42 4.54
C HIS A 126 -3.74 7.85 4.24
N PRO A 127 -2.88 8.86 4.43
CA PRO A 127 -3.24 10.27 4.30
C PRO A 127 -3.71 10.67 2.89
N LEU A 128 -3.26 9.98 1.85
CA LEU A 128 -3.70 10.18 0.46
C LEU A 128 -4.88 9.28 0.08
N GLY A 129 -5.39 8.49 1.03
CA GLY A 129 -6.43 7.49 0.84
C GLY A 129 -5.87 6.11 0.49
N PHE A 130 -6.64 5.07 0.85
CA PHE A 130 -6.34 3.70 0.46
C PHE A 130 -6.81 3.47 -0.99
N TRP A 131 -5.90 3.13 -1.86
CA TRP A 131 -6.18 2.80 -3.25
C TRP A 131 -6.49 1.31 -3.38
N SER A 132 -7.69 0.97 -3.80
CA SER A 132 -8.15 -0.43 -3.83
C SER A 132 -7.25 -1.37 -4.64
N PRO A 133 -6.54 -0.95 -5.71
CA PRO A 133 -5.56 -1.80 -6.40
C PRO A 133 -4.43 -2.34 -5.50
N ALA A 134 -4.25 -1.80 -4.30
CA ALA A 134 -3.32 -2.36 -3.32
C ALA A 134 -3.65 -3.82 -2.96
N TYR A 135 -4.93 -4.21 -2.90
CA TYR A 135 -5.32 -5.58 -2.59
C TYR A 135 -4.76 -6.62 -3.59
N PRO A 136 -5.06 -6.56 -4.90
CA PRO A 136 -4.44 -7.48 -5.85
C PRO A 136 -2.92 -7.26 -5.96
N GLY A 137 -2.43 -6.05 -5.75
CA GLY A 137 -1.01 -5.74 -5.72
C GLY A 137 -0.27 -6.46 -4.57
N GLU A 138 -0.86 -6.52 -3.37
CA GLU A 138 -0.32 -7.30 -2.24
C GLU A 138 -0.19 -8.77 -2.61
N VAL A 139 -1.22 -9.35 -3.25
CA VAL A 139 -1.19 -10.74 -3.71
C VAL A 139 -0.12 -10.97 -4.77
N ALA A 140 -0.05 -10.09 -5.77
CA ALA A 140 0.93 -10.18 -6.86
C ALA A 140 2.38 -10.17 -6.39
N LEU A 141 2.67 -9.28 -5.43
CA LEU A 141 4.03 -9.05 -4.91
C LEU A 141 4.37 -9.93 -3.70
N GLY A 142 3.37 -10.56 -3.10
CA GLY A 142 3.52 -11.39 -1.92
C GLY A 142 4.05 -12.80 -2.22
N ARG A 143 4.41 -13.49 -1.14
CA ARG A 143 4.80 -14.90 -1.17
C ARG A 143 3.81 -15.73 -0.35
N VAL A 144 3.13 -16.66 -0.98
CA VAL A 144 2.21 -17.58 -0.29
C VAL A 144 3.01 -18.45 0.70
N LEU A 145 2.58 -18.46 1.94
CA LEU A 145 3.17 -19.26 3.03
C LEU A 145 2.31 -20.48 3.37
N ALA A 146 0.99 -20.31 3.43
CA ALA A 146 0.02 -21.38 3.64
C ALA A 146 -1.21 -21.14 2.76
N ASP A 147 -1.65 -22.15 2.04
CA ASP A 147 -2.79 -22.07 1.10
C ASP A 147 -3.38 -23.47 0.88
N PRO A 148 -4.11 -24.02 1.86
CA PRO A 148 -4.64 -25.38 1.78
C PRO A 148 -5.55 -25.64 0.58
N SER A 149 -6.27 -24.60 0.11
CA SER A 149 -7.19 -24.69 -1.03
C SER A 149 -6.54 -24.41 -2.38
N GLY A 150 -5.36 -23.80 -2.41
CA GLY A 150 -4.70 -23.32 -3.63
C GLY A 150 -5.28 -22.02 -4.19
N GLU A 151 -6.23 -21.39 -3.51
CA GLU A 151 -6.92 -20.19 -4.01
C GLU A 151 -6.03 -18.96 -4.06
N LEU A 152 -5.16 -18.77 -3.04
CA LEU A 152 -4.22 -17.64 -3.04
C LEU A 152 -3.16 -17.79 -4.13
N ALA A 153 -2.66 -19.00 -4.34
CA ALA A 153 -1.72 -19.29 -5.41
C ALA A 153 -2.35 -19.02 -6.78
N ALA A 154 -3.57 -19.48 -7.01
CA ALA A 154 -4.31 -19.22 -8.24
C ALA A 154 -4.57 -17.72 -8.46
N LEU A 155 -4.99 -17.00 -7.43
CA LEU A 155 -5.18 -15.55 -7.51
C LEU A 155 -3.85 -14.83 -7.80
N ARG A 156 -2.77 -15.24 -7.16
CA ARG A 156 -1.44 -14.67 -7.36
C ARG A 156 -0.99 -14.81 -8.82
N GLU A 157 -1.19 -15.95 -9.45
CA GLU A 157 -0.87 -16.12 -10.88
C GLU A 157 -1.66 -15.16 -11.78
N ARG A 158 -2.94 -14.92 -11.46
CA ARG A 158 -3.78 -13.94 -12.19
C ARG A 158 -3.28 -12.51 -11.99
N THR A 159 -2.94 -12.13 -10.77
CA THR A 159 -2.54 -10.75 -10.40
C THR A 159 -1.12 -10.39 -10.83
N ARG A 160 -0.29 -11.35 -11.24
CA ARG A 160 1.06 -11.10 -11.80
C ARG A 160 1.01 -10.32 -13.12
N VAL A 161 -0.09 -10.43 -13.85
CA VAL A 161 -0.30 -9.66 -15.07
C VAL A 161 -1.09 -8.41 -14.72
N TYR A 162 -0.43 -7.26 -14.79
CA TYR A 162 -1.08 -5.98 -14.52
C TYR A 162 -2.16 -5.67 -15.57
N PRO A 163 -3.42 -5.38 -15.18
CA PRO A 163 -4.50 -5.17 -16.14
C PRO A 163 -4.31 -3.90 -16.97
N GLU A 164 -4.39 -4.04 -18.30
CA GLU A 164 -4.29 -2.88 -19.20
C GLU A 164 -5.42 -1.86 -19.02
N PRO A 165 -6.69 -2.27 -18.75
CA PRO A 165 -7.74 -1.31 -18.42
C PRO A 165 -7.44 -0.50 -17.15
N LEU A 166 -6.83 -1.11 -16.11
CA LEU A 166 -6.42 -0.40 -14.91
C LEU A 166 -5.29 0.59 -15.21
N ARG A 167 -4.31 0.18 -16.04
CA ARG A 167 -3.26 1.09 -16.50
C ARG A 167 -3.85 2.34 -17.13
N ALA A 168 -4.76 2.15 -18.09
CA ALA A 168 -5.42 3.25 -18.80
C ALA A 168 -6.21 4.16 -17.84
N ALA A 169 -6.94 3.58 -16.89
CA ALA A 169 -7.72 4.32 -15.91
C ALA A 169 -6.83 5.18 -14.99
N LEU A 170 -5.76 4.59 -14.42
CA LEU A 170 -4.87 5.29 -13.51
C LEU A 170 -3.97 6.33 -14.22
N THR A 171 -3.51 6.06 -15.44
CA THR A 171 -2.79 7.06 -16.22
C THR A 171 -3.72 8.20 -16.66
N GLY A 172 -4.94 7.87 -17.06
CA GLY A 172 -5.96 8.86 -17.38
C GLY A 172 -6.32 9.77 -16.20
N ALA A 173 -6.28 9.24 -14.97
CA ALA A 173 -6.57 10.01 -13.76
C ALA A 173 -5.53 11.10 -13.44
N ALA A 174 -4.39 11.12 -14.11
CA ALA A 174 -3.35 12.14 -13.91
C ALA A 174 -3.84 13.60 -14.15
N TRP A 175 -4.97 13.81 -14.84
CA TRP A 175 -5.60 15.13 -14.97
C TRP A 175 -5.94 15.76 -13.61
N GLU A 176 -6.21 14.93 -12.59
CA GLU A 176 -6.49 15.40 -11.24
C GLU A 176 -5.33 16.25 -10.69
N ALA A 177 -4.08 15.91 -11.04
CA ALA A 177 -2.90 16.65 -10.59
C ALA A 177 -2.89 18.09 -11.13
N ASP A 178 -3.25 18.30 -12.41
CA ASP A 178 -3.40 19.65 -12.99
C ASP A 178 -4.47 20.45 -12.25
N PHE A 179 -5.62 19.84 -12.01
CA PHE A 179 -6.72 20.48 -11.29
C PHE A 179 -6.32 20.88 -9.87
N LEU A 180 -5.60 20.01 -9.16
CA LEU A 180 -5.10 20.28 -7.81
C LEU A 180 -4.07 21.41 -7.78
N VAL A 181 -3.18 21.51 -8.78
CA VAL A 181 -2.24 22.62 -8.90
C VAL A 181 -2.97 23.94 -9.13
N VAL A 182 -4.02 23.97 -9.95
CA VAL A 182 -4.86 25.18 -10.14
C VAL A 182 -5.51 25.61 -8.84
N ASN A 183 -6.02 24.66 -8.02
CA ASN A 183 -6.60 24.97 -6.71
C ASN A 183 -5.53 25.43 -5.71
N ALA A 184 -4.38 24.77 -5.68
CA ALA A 184 -3.25 25.17 -4.84
C ALA A 184 -2.81 26.61 -5.12
N ARG A 185 -2.79 27.03 -6.41
CA ARG A 185 -2.44 28.40 -6.82
C ARG A 185 -3.41 29.44 -6.22
N LYS A 186 -4.72 29.16 -6.24
CA LYS A 186 -5.73 30.02 -5.62
C LYS A 186 -5.54 30.12 -4.11
N SER A 187 -5.27 28.99 -3.45
CA SER A 187 -5.08 28.94 -2.00
C SER A 187 -3.79 29.63 -1.57
N ALA A 188 -2.69 29.46 -2.30
CA ALA A 188 -1.44 30.15 -2.05
C ALA A 188 -1.61 31.67 -2.15
N ALA A 189 -2.33 32.16 -3.18
CA ALA A 189 -2.63 33.58 -3.35
C ALA A 189 -3.52 34.14 -2.22
N ALA A 190 -4.36 33.30 -1.62
CA ALA A 190 -5.21 33.67 -0.46
C ALA A 190 -4.51 33.49 0.90
N GLY A 191 -3.27 32.98 0.93
CA GLY A 191 -2.54 32.69 2.18
C GLY A 191 -2.99 31.40 2.90
N ASP A 192 -3.82 30.57 2.28
CA ASP A 192 -4.25 29.28 2.83
C ASP A 192 -3.20 28.20 2.54
N VAL A 193 -2.18 28.16 3.38
CA VAL A 193 -1.06 27.22 3.27
C VAL A 193 -1.51 25.78 3.46
N LEU A 194 -2.47 25.52 4.36
CA LEU A 194 -2.96 24.17 4.62
C LEU A 194 -3.60 23.56 3.37
N HIS A 195 -4.55 24.29 2.76
CA HIS A 195 -5.22 23.77 1.57
C HIS A 195 -4.26 23.64 0.38
N ALA A 196 -3.32 24.59 0.22
CA ALA A 196 -2.27 24.48 -0.79
C ALA A 196 -1.42 23.20 -0.58
N ALA A 197 -0.98 22.93 0.66
CA ALA A 197 -0.21 21.73 1.00
C ALA A 197 -0.97 20.43 0.71
N LEU A 198 -2.27 20.38 1.08
CA LEU A 198 -3.12 19.21 0.80
C LEU A 198 -3.28 18.96 -0.71
N CYS A 199 -3.52 20.01 -1.49
CA CYS A 199 -3.60 19.93 -2.94
C CYS A 199 -2.29 19.42 -3.55
N LEU A 200 -1.15 19.99 -3.16
CA LEU A 200 0.15 19.59 -3.69
C LEU A 200 0.53 18.17 -3.29
N SER A 201 0.27 17.77 -2.04
CA SER A 201 0.51 16.40 -1.58
C SER A 201 -0.33 15.40 -2.37
N ARG A 202 -1.61 15.69 -2.59
CA ARG A 202 -2.51 14.84 -3.38
C ARG A 202 -2.07 14.77 -4.84
N ALA A 203 -1.69 15.89 -5.45
CA ALA A 203 -1.20 15.94 -6.83
C ALA A 203 0.03 15.03 -7.01
N ILE A 204 1.02 15.14 -6.12
CA ILE A 204 2.22 14.29 -6.12
C ILE A 204 1.84 12.80 -5.96
N GLY A 205 0.91 12.48 -5.07
CA GLY A 205 0.42 11.10 -4.87
C GLY A 205 -0.24 10.53 -6.14
N VAL A 206 -1.08 11.32 -6.81
CA VAL A 206 -1.70 10.93 -8.09
C VAL A 206 -0.65 10.69 -9.16
N LEU A 207 0.36 11.56 -9.30
CA LEU A 207 1.44 11.36 -10.26
C LEU A 207 2.23 10.07 -9.98
N ALA A 208 2.52 9.78 -8.71
CA ALA A 208 3.21 8.55 -8.33
C ALA A 208 2.39 7.31 -8.72
N GLN A 209 1.08 7.29 -8.45
CA GLN A 209 0.18 6.20 -8.86
C GLN A 209 0.14 6.05 -10.38
N SER A 210 0.03 7.17 -11.11
CA SER A 210 -0.02 7.15 -12.57
C SER A 210 1.28 6.65 -13.21
N LEU A 211 2.44 7.03 -12.67
CA LEU A 211 3.74 6.53 -13.12
C LEU A 211 3.87 5.03 -12.88
N HIS A 212 3.51 4.53 -11.71
CA HIS A 212 3.50 3.10 -11.43
C HIS A 212 2.59 2.36 -12.42
N ALA A 213 1.36 2.85 -12.62
CA ALA A 213 0.41 2.24 -13.53
C ALA A 213 0.93 2.25 -14.99
N HIS A 214 1.52 3.36 -15.45
CA HIS A 214 2.12 3.46 -16.79
C HIS A 214 3.14 2.33 -17.05
N HIS A 215 3.92 2.00 -16.03
CA HIS A 215 4.92 0.93 -16.07
C HIS A 215 4.38 -0.45 -15.67
N ARG A 216 3.07 -0.58 -15.41
CA ARG A 216 2.45 -1.85 -14.96
C ARG A 216 3.08 -2.39 -13.68
N VAL A 217 3.43 -1.49 -12.76
CA VAL A 217 3.97 -1.78 -11.45
C VAL A 217 2.92 -1.49 -10.38
N TRP A 218 2.67 -2.44 -9.48
CA TRP A 218 1.75 -2.25 -8.38
C TRP A 218 2.29 -1.24 -7.37
N CYS A 219 1.51 -0.21 -7.05
CA CYS A 219 1.78 0.75 -5.97
C CYS A 219 0.86 0.42 -4.79
N LEU A 220 1.42 -0.04 -3.66
CA LEU A 220 0.63 -0.57 -2.54
C LEU A 220 0.18 0.51 -1.56
N ASN A 221 1.03 1.51 -1.32
CA ASN A 221 0.76 2.63 -0.40
C ASN A 221 1.68 3.81 -0.71
N GLU A 222 1.55 4.87 0.07
CA GLU A 222 2.33 6.10 -0.09
C GLU A 222 3.79 5.95 0.35
N LYS A 223 4.05 5.05 1.32
CA LYS A 223 5.40 4.86 1.88
C LYS A 223 6.35 4.29 0.82
N GLY A 224 7.33 5.10 0.46
CA GLY A 224 8.32 4.74 -0.56
C GLY A 224 7.84 4.87 -2.01
N ALA A 225 6.59 5.28 -2.26
CA ALA A 225 6.03 5.40 -3.61
C ALA A 225 6.84 6.35 -4.51
N LEU A 226 7.30 7.49 -3.98
CA LEU A 226 8.12 8.43 -4.75
C LEU A 226 9.47 7.84 -5.15
N ALA A 227 10.14 7.14 -4.23
CA ALA A 227 11.42 6.51 -4.51
C ALA A 227 11.28 5.38 -5.55
N ALA A 228 10.19 4.61 -5.45
CA ALA A 228 9.91 3.57 -6.43
C ALA A 228 9.56 4.16 -7.79
N ALA A 229 8.76 5.23 -7.86
CA ALA A 229 8.45 5.93 -9.10
C ALA A 229 9.69 6.55 -9.76
N ASP A 230 10.59 7.16 -8.96
CA ASP A 230 11.83 7.78 -9.44
C ASP A 230 12.77 6.77 -10.12
N ALA A 231 12.71 5.50 -9.71
CA ALA A 231 13.49 4.41 -10.28
C ALA A 231 12.88 3.82 -11.57
N LEU A 232 11.67 4.21 -11.97
CA LEU A 232 11.02 3.69 -13.18
C LEU A 232 11.60 4.34 -14.44
N PRO A 233 11.79 3.57 -15.54
CA PRO A 233 12.32 4.11 -16.80
C PRO A 233 11.45 5.25 -17.32
N GLY A 234 12.08 6.32 -17.84
CA GLY A 234 11.35 7.44 -18.43
C GLY A 234 10.60 8.36 -17.45
N THR A 235 10.63 8.08 -16.16
CA THR A 235 10.19 9.07 -15.15
C THR A 235 11.04 10.33 -15.27
N PRO A 236 10.45 11.54 -15.10
CA PRO A 236 11.23 12.77 -15.14
C PRO A 236 12.43 12.72 -14.21
N PRO A 237 13.64 13.15 -14.66
CA PRO A 237 14.85 13.08 -13.83
C PRO A 237 14.68 13.78 -12.47
N GLY A 238 15.05 13.10 -11.39
CA GLY A 238 14.94 13.62 -10.02
C GLY A 238 13.50 13.81 -9.55
N PHE A 239 12.55 13.06 -10.06
CA PHE A 239 11.13 13.15 -9.71
C PHE A 239 10.92 13.19 -8.20
N ARG A 240 11.53 12.25 -7.46
CA ARG A 240 11.44 12.20 -6.01
C ARG A 240 11.97 13.48 -5.36
N ALA A 241 13.18 13.89 -5.69
CA ALA A 241 13.81 15.07 -5.08
C ALA A 241 13.00 16.34 -5.38
N ARG A 242 12.47 16.47 -6.59
CA ARG A 242 11.63 17.60 -7.00
C ARG A 242 10.29 17.59 -6.26
N ALA A 243 9.64 16.44 -6.12
CA ALA A 243 8.40 16.31 -5.36
C ALA A 243 8.61 16.61 -3.87
N GLU A 244 9.70 16.13 -3.27
CA GLU A 244 10.07 16.45 -1.89
C GLU A 244 10.39 17.95 -1.73
N ALA A 245 11.05 18.59 -2.70
CA ALA A 245 11.34 20.01 -2.69
C ALA A 245 10.07 20.88 -2.78
N VAL A 246 9.04 20.47 -3.53
CA VAL A 246 7.74 21.14 -3.55
C VAL A 246 7.14 21.22 -2.15
N LEU A 247 7.12 20.10 -1.42
CA LEU A 247 6.56 20.04 -0.08
C LEU A 247 7.42 20.76 0.96
N ALA A 248 8.75 20.70 0.84
CA ALA A 248 9.68 21.44 1.68
C ALA A 248 9.60 22.97 1.43
N GLY A 249 9.18 23.38 0.23
CA GLY A 249 9.08 24.76 -0.21
C GLY A 249 7.81 25.50 0.23
N LEU A 250 6.95 24.89 1.06
CA LEU A 250 5.67 25.48 1.49
C LEU A 250 5.80 26.77 2.33
N GLY A 251 7.02 27.14 2.75
CA GLY A 251 7.30 28.49 3.29
C GLY A 251 7.14 29.62 2.27
N ASP A 252 7.21 29.31 0.96
CA ASP A 252 6.82 30.14 -0.17
C ASP A 252 5.84 29.35 -1.05
N PRO A 253 4.54 29.34 -0.70
CA PRO A 253 3.56 28.51 -1.39
C PRO A 253 3.40 28.83 -2.88
N ALA A 254 3.61 30.08 -3.28
CA ALA A 254 3.51 30.47 -4.69
C ALA A 254 4.61 29.80 -5.51
N ASN A 255 5.85 29.80 -5.05
CA ASN A 255 6.96 29.15 -5.72
C ASN A 255 6.81 27.62 -5.70
N ALA A 256 6.35 27.04 -4.59
CA ALA A 256 6.07 25.60 -4.48
C ALA A 256 5.01 25.14 -5.51
N VAL A 257 3.96 25.94 -5.74
CA VAL A 257 2.92 25.67 -6.75
C VAL A 257 3.49 25.69 -8.16
N GLU A 258 4.34 26.66 -8.52
CA GLU A 258 4.94 26.71 -9.87
C GLU A 258 5.92 25.55 -10.07
N ALA A 259 6.70 25.17 -9.06
CA ALA A 259 7.54 23.97 -9.13
C ALA A 259 6.72 22.70 -9.34
N ALA A 260 5.58 22.57 -8.66
CA ALA A 260 4.64 21.46 -8.84
C ALA A 260 4.02 21.46 -10.23
N ALA A 261 3.62 22.64 -10.76
CA ALA A 261 3.07 22.78 -12.11
C ALA A 261 4.05 22.25 -13.17
N GLY A 262 5.33 22.61 -13.08
CA GLY A 262 6.37 22.09 -13.95
C GLY A 262 6.51 20.57 -13.88
N LEU A 263 6.49 20.01 -12.67
CA LEU A 263 6.60 18.56 -12.47
C LEU A 263 5.38 17.82 -13.03
N VAL A 264 4.16 18.34 -12.80
CA VAL A 264 2.91 17.78 -13.35
C VAL A 264 2.96 17.77 -14.88
N ALA A 265 3.35 18.87 -15.51
CA ALA A 265 3.42 18.98 -16.98
C ALA A 265 4.37 17.93 -17.57
N GLU A 266 5.58 17.79 -17.01
CA GLU A 266 6.54 16.81 -17.48
C GLU A 266 6.05 15.35 -17.31
N VAL A 267 5.44 15.00 -16.17
CA VAL A 267 4.88 13.67 -15.97
C VAL A 267 3.75 13.41 -16.95
N ARG A 268 2.84 14.37 -17.13
CA ARG A 268 1.74 14.25 -18.09
C ARG A 268 2.22 14.01 -19.53
N GLU A 269 3.25 14.71 -19.94
CA GLU A 269 3.88 14.48 -21.26
C GLU A 269 4.40 13.05 -21.42
N ARG A 270 4.94 12.44 -20.34
CA ARG A 270 5.46 11.05 -20.35
C ARG A 270 4.36 10.00 -20.37
N LEU A 271 3.21 10.33 -19.81
CA LEU A 271 2.06 9.40 -19.76
C LEU A 271 1.32 9.34 -21.11
N GLY A 272 1.44 10.34 -21.98
CA GLY A 272 0.84 10.43 -23.31
C GLY A 272 -0.48 11.17 -23.27
#